data_afcd73390e5cc5c57e1da55575ad939c
#
_entry.id   afcd73390e5cc5c57e1da55575ad939c
#
_cell.length_a   1.000
_cell.length_b   1.000
_cell.length_c   1.000
_cell.angle_alpha   90.00
_cell.angle_beta   90.00
_cell.angle_gamma   90.00
#
_symmetry.space_group_name_H-M   'P 1'
#
loop_
_entity.id
_entity.type
_entity.pdbx_description
1 polymer ?
#
loop_
_entity_poly.entity_id
_entity_poly.type
_entity_poly.pdbx_seq_one_letter_code
_entity_poly.pdbx_strand_id
1 'polypeptide(L)'
;AERIERDYPVRHKEKEKVNFRTWLVHTLKELGYSPRLEGGASALTMGGNMTNVVVGDSERAKIVLAAHYDTGVREILPPLLCPTRPATFLLYQALFPFRVIAVSFLVSFGVTFALNLPNMTLPLFLLFLIVALFYPKYGKSERDNLNDNTSGVVALLEVAKTLTPRYRGEVCF
;
A
#
# COMPACT_ATOMS: atom_id res chain seq x y z
N ALA A 1 -15.50 -10.37 0.72
CA ALA A 1 -15.03 -9.30 1.61
C ALA A 1 -14.72 -9.85 3.01
N GLU A 2 -15.70 -10.32 3.75
CA GLU A 2 -15.60 -10.76 5.17
C GLU A 2 -14.42 -11.69 5.45
N ARG A 3 -14.13 -12.65 4.58
CA ARG A 3 -12.99 -13.56 4.76
C ARG A 3 -11.65 -12.83 4.69
N ILE A 4 -11.50 -11.88 3.77
CA ILE A 4 -10.25 -11.10 3.64
C ILE A 4 -10.06 -10.21 4.86
N GLU A 5 -11.11 -9.56 5.31
CA GLU A 5 -11.08 -8.68 6.48
C GLU A 5 -10.78 -9.45 7.77
N ARG A 6 -11.33 -10.64 7.93
CA ARG A 6 -11.11 -11.47 9.12
C ARG A 6 -9.73 -12.13 9.14
N ASP A 7 -9.35 -12.79 8.03
CA ASP A 7 -8.18 -13.68 8.00
C ASP A 7 -6.91 -12.96 7.54
N TYR A 8 -7.05 -11.86 6.77
CA TYR A 8 -5.96 -11.06 6.18
C TYR A 8 -6.17 -9.56 6.35
N PRO A 9 -6.46 -9.07 7.56
CA PRO A 9 -6.78 -7.65 7.80
C PRO A 9 -5.60 -6.72 7.52
N VAL A 10 -4.37 -7.27 7.49
CA VAL A 10 -3.13 -6.53 7.27
C VAL A 10 -2.28 -7.26 6.25
N ARG A 11 -1.76 -6.52 5.27
CA ARG A 11 -0.92 -7.03 4.19
C ARG A 11 0.22 -6.05 3.87
N HIS A 12 0.87 -5.53 4.93
CA HIS A 12 1.94 -4.54 4.82
C HIS A 12 3.32 -5.20 4.82
N LYS A 13 3.59 -6.08 5.79
CA LYS A 13 4.88 -6.77 5.89
C LYS A 13 4.96 -7.93 4.91
N GLU A 14 6.19 -8.27 4.48
CA GLU A 14 6.38 -9.31 3.46
C GLU A 14 5.73 -10.66 3.85
N LYS A 15 5.86 -11.08 5.10
CA LYS A 15 5.20 -12.30 5.59
C LYS A 15 3.67 -12.26 5.42
N GLU A 16 3.05 -11.13 5.69
CA GLU A 16 1.59 -10.94 5.55
C GLU A 16 1.19 -10.97 4.07
N LYS A 17 1.97 -10.32 3.21
CA LYS A 17 1.78 -10.33 1.76
C LYS A 17 1.94 -11.74 1.17
N VAL A 18 2.96 -12.48 1.60
CA VAL A 18 3.16 -13.88 1.18
C VAL A 18 1.97 -14.75 1.55
N ASN A 19 1.49 -14.67 2.79
CA ASN A 19 0.33 -15.44 3.24
C ASN A 19 -0.91 -15.12 2.42
N PHE A 20 -1.16 -13.85 2.16
CA PHE A 20 -2.29 -13.41 1.34
C PHE A 20 -2.17 -13.89 -0.13
N ARG A 21 -0.98 -13.73 -0.73
CA ARG A 21 -0.71 -14.22 -2.11
C ARG A 21 -0.94 -15.72 -2.23
N THR A 22 -0.50 -16.49 -1.25
CA THR A 22 -0.69 -17.95 -1.24
C THR A 22 -2.17 -18.30 -1.25
N TRP A 23 -2.95 -17.65 -0.39
CA TRP A 23 -4.41 -17.81 -0.36
C TRP A 23 -5.06 -17.37 -1.68
N LEU A 24 -4.65 -16.21 -2.24
CA LEU A 24 -5.19 -15.68 -3.49
C LEU A 24 -4.93 -16.62 -4.67
N VAL A 25 -3.70 -17.11 -4.79
CA VAL A 25 -3.32 -18.11 -5.81
C VAL A 25 -4.14 -19.38 -5.69
N HIS A 26 -4.34 -19.89 -4.47
CA HIS A 26 -5.18 -21.06 -4.23
C HIS A 26 -6.63 -20.81 -4.65
N THR A 27 -7.21 -19.68 -4.22
CA THR A 27 -8.58 -19.30 -4.56
C THR A 27 -8.79 -19.16 -6.07
N LEU A 28 -7.84 -18.56 -6.79
CA LEU A 28 -7.91 -18.46 -8.25
C LEU A 28 -7.80 -19.81 -8.94
N LYS A 29 -6.98 -20.74 -8.43
CA LYS A 29 -6.90 -22.11 -8.94
C LYS A 29 -8.20 -22.87 -8.73
N GLU A 30 -8.86 -22.72 -7.59
CA GLU A 30 -10.18 -23.32 -7.32
C GLU A 30 -11.25 -22.80 -8.29
N LEU A 31 -11.13 -21.56 -8.76
CA LEU A 31 -11.98 -20.98 -9.80
C LEU A 31 -11.62 -21.45 -11.23
N GLY A 32 -10.61 -22.31 -11.38
CA GLY A 32 -10.18 -22.87 -12.66
C GLY A 32 -9.25 -21.94 -13.45
N TYR A 33 -8.59 -21.00 -12.81
CA TYR A 33 -7.55 -20.15 -13.43
C TYR A 33 -6.15 -20.74 -13.21
N SER A 34 -5.19 -20.24 -13.99
CA SER A 34 -3.76 -20.56 -13.88
C SER A 34 -2.97 -19.32 -13.48
N PRO A 35 -3.03 -18.92 -12.18
CA PRO A 35 -2.29 -17.75 -11.71
C PRO A 35 -0.79 -17.99 -11.70
N ARG A 36 -0.01 -16.97 -12.07
CA ARG A 36 1.45 -16.95 -11.98
C ARG A 36 1.90 -15.77 -11.13
N LEU A 37 3.07 -15.90 -10.55
CA LEU A 37 3.71 -14.82 -9.80
C LEU A 37 4.72 -14.13 -10.71
N GLU A 38 4.59 -12.82 -10.84
CA GLU A 38 5.49 -11.98 -11.61
C GLU A 38 6.08 -10.87 -10.73
N GLY A 39 7.31 -10.50 -11.00
CA GLY A 39 8.02 -9.45 -10.27
C GLY A 39 9.24 -9.96 -9.54
N GLY A 40 9.86 -9.08 -8.79
CA GLY A 40 11.11 -9.36 -8.07
C GLY A 40 11.56 -8.16 -7.25
N ALA A 41 12.79 -8.20 -6.78
CA ALA A 41 13.41 -7.08 -6.06
C ALA A 41 13.53 -5.86 -6.98
N SER A 42 13.04 -4.72 -6.53
CA SER A 42 13.17 -3.44 -7.22
C SER A 42 13.98 -2.47 -6.39
N ALA A 43 14.90 -1.75 -7.02
CA ALA A 43 15.64 -0.66 -6.37
C ALA A 43 14.72 0.44 -5.83
N LEU A 44 13.56 0.64 -6.46
CA LEU A 44 12.56 1.62 -6.04
C LEU A 44 11.83 1.23 -4.73
N THR A 45 11.89 -0.03 -4.32
CA THR A 45 11.18 -0.54 -3.13
C THR A 45 12.06 -0.57 -1.87
N MET A 46 13.23 0.08 -1.88
CA MET A 46 14.18 0.02 -0.76
C MET A 46 14.43 -1.43 -0.27
N GLY A 47 14.58 -2.37 -1.21
CA GLY A 47 14.84 -3.79 -0.92
C GLY A 47 13.58 -4.62 -0.64
N GLY A 48 12.38 -4.11 -0.88
CA GLY A 48 11.15 -4.90 -0.88
C GLY A 48 10.93 -5.64 -2.21
N ASN A 49 10.25 -6.77 -2.19
CA ASN A 49 9.83 -7.48 -3.38
C ASN A 49 8.47 -6.97 -3.86
N MET A 50 8.42 -6.47 -5.10
CA MET A 50 7.15 -6.24 -5.78
C MET A 50 6.78 -7.55 -6.49
N THR A 51 5.73 -8.21 -6.03
CA THR A 51 5.27 -9.46 -6.62
C THR A 51 3.80 -9.33 -6.96
N ASN A 52 3.48 -9.50 -8.23
CA ASN A 52 2.10 -9.51 -8.73
C ASN A 52 1.58 -10.93 -8.84
N VAL A 53 0.30 -11.12 -8.63
CA VAL A 53 -0.43 -12.33 -9.00
C VAL A 53 -1.13 -12.04 -10.30
N VAL A 54 -0.74 -12.73 -11.35
CA VAL A 54 -1.22 -12.47 -12.71
C VAL A 54 -1.98 -13.69 -13.24
N VAL A 55 -3.13 -13.43 -13.82
CA VAL A 55 -3.96 -14.42 -14.52
C VAL A 55 -4.22 -13.92 -15.93
N GLY A 56 -3.95 -14.75 -16.93
CA GLY A 56 -4.10 -14.37 -18.34
C GLY A 56 -2.81 -13.77 -18.91
N ASP A 57 -2.92 -13.20 -20.08
CA ASP A 57 -1.82 -12.60 -20.84
C ASP A 57 -2.12 -11.10 -21.04
N SER A 58 -1.36 -10.24 -20.38
CA SER A 58 -1.57 -8.79 -20.40
C SER A 58 -1.34 -8.16 -21.78
N GLU A 59 -0.55 -8.81 -22.66
CA GLU A 59 -0.28 -8.29 -24.00
C GLU A 59 -1.39 -8.64 -25.00
N ARG A 60 -2.09 -9.76 -24.77
CA ARG A 60 -3.14 -10.26 -25.64
C ARG A 60 -4.55 -9.99 -25.13
N ALA A 61 -4.69 -9.65 -23.87
CA ALA A 61 -5.98 -9.37 -23.28
C ALA A 61 -6.60 -8.10 -23.86
N LYS A 62 -7.90 -8.14 -24.10
CA LYS A 62 -8.68 -6.95 -24.49
C LYS A 62 -8.91 -6.01 -23.29
N ILE A 63 -8.96 -6.59 -22.09
CA ILE A 63 -9.21 -5.86 -20.83
C ILE A 63 -8.20 -6.34 -19.80
N VAL A 64 -7.51 -5.39 -19.16
CA VAL A 64 -6.65 -5.65 -18.01
C VAL A 64 -7.31 -5.01 -16.78
N LEU A 65 -7.58 -5.82 -15.77
CA LEU A 65 -8.12 -5.37 -14.50
C LEU A 65 -7.06 -5.53 -13.42
N ALA A 66 -6.74 -4.48 -12.72
CA ALA A 66 -5.70 -4.47 -11.70
C ALA A 66 -6.19 -3.88 -10.37
N ALA A 67 -5.72 -4.46 -9.27
CA ALA A 67 -5.87 -3.92 -7.94
C ALA A 67 -4.62 -4.26 -7.12
N HIS A 68 -4.14 -3.31 -6.32
CA HIS A 68 -3.08 -3.66 -5.37
C HIS A 68 -3.66 -4.40 -4.17
N TYR A 69 -2.92 -5.35 -3.63
CA TYR A 69 -3.38 -6.17 -2.52
C TYR A 69 -2.67 -5.85 -1.20
N ASP A 70 -1.58 -5.10 -1.25
CA ASP A 70 -0.89 -4.63 -0.06
C ASP A 70 -1.69 -3.52 0.65
N THR A 71 -1.47 -3.40 1.94
CA THR A 71 -2.08 -2.37 2.78
C THR A 71 -1.01 -1.43 3.30
N GLY A 72 -1.38 -0.17 3.52
CA GLY A 72 -0.48 0.85 4.03
C GLY A 72 -0.19 0.73 5.52
N VAL A 73 0.59 1.67 6.02
CA VAL A 73 0.71 1.97 7.45
C VAL A 73 -0.36 2.96 7.86
N ARG A 74 -0.71 2.93 9.15
CA ARG A 74 -1.61 3.92 9.73
C ARG A 74 -1.03 5.31 9.57
N GLU A 75 -1.75 6.18 8.88
CA GLU A 75 -1.30 7.55 8.69
C GLU A 75 -1.38 8.35 10.00
N ILE A 76 -0.31 9.06 10.31
CA ILE A 76 -0.26 9.98 11.47
C ILE A 76 -1.00 11.27 11.14
N LEU A 77 -0.91 11.70 9.88
CA LEU A 77 -1.61 12.87 9.36
C LEU A 77 -2.71 12.40 8.41
N PRO A 78 -3.94 12.90 8.55
CA PRO A 78 -5.04 12.44 7.71
C PRO A 78 -4.75 12.72 6.24
N PRO A 79 -5.00 11.75 5.34
CA PRO A 79 -4.86 11.95 3.91
C PRO A 79 -5.91 12.94 3.43
N LEU A 80 -5.49 13.97 2.72
CA LEU A 80 -6.43 14.86 2.04
C LEU A 80 -6.68 14.32 0.63
N LEU A 81 -7.69 13.48 0.49
CA LEU A 81 -8.11 12.97 -0.80
C LEU A 81 -9.12 13.96 -1.41
N CYS A 82 -8.73 14.63 -2.49
CA CYS A 82 -9.58 15.56 -3.24
C CYS A 82 -9.70 15.12 -4.69
N PRO A 83 -10.43 14.02 -5.00
CA PRO A 83 -10.49 13.45 -6.34
C PRO A 83 -11.13 14.41 -7.36
N THR A 84 -11.99 15.31 -6.91
CA THR A 84 -12.66 16.32 -7.75
C THR A 84 -11.87 17.62 -7.90
N ARG A 85 -10.74 17.76 -7.20
CA ARG A 85 -9.89 18.96 -7.23
C ARG A 85 -8.42 18.58 -7.40
N PRO A 86 -7.98 18.19 -8.60
CA PRO A 86 -6.65 17.66 -8.83
C PRO A 86 -5.54 18.66 -8.46
N ALA A 87 -5.74 19.95 -8.67
CA ALA A 87 -4.77 20.98 -8.28
C ALA A 87 -4.57 21.03 -6.75
N THR A 88 -5.65 20.92 -5.97
CA THR A 88 -5.57 20.87 -4.49
C THR A 88 -4.86 19.60 -4.02
N PHE A 89 -5.12 18.47 -4.67
CA PHE A 89 -4.43 17.21 -4.37
C PHE A 89 -2.93 17.31 -4.67
N LEU A 90 -2.54 17.81 -5.83
CA LEU A 90 -1.14 17.99 -6.21
C LEU A 90 -0.41 18.95 -5.26
N LEU A 91 -1.04 20.06 -4.89
CA LEU A 91 -0.49 20.99 -3.90
C LEU A 91 -0.30 20.32 -2.54
N TYR A 92 -1.28 19.53 -2.08
CA TYR A 92 -1.19 18.79 -0.82
C TYR A 92 -0.03 17.79 -0.84
N GLN A 93 0.14 17.05 -1.93
CA GLN A 93 1.26 16.12 -2.10
C GLN A 93 2.62 16.83 -2.14
N ALA A 94 2.70 17.95 -2.85
CA ALA A 94 3.92 18.76 -2.90
C ALA A 94 4.30 19.34 -1.52
N LEU A 95 3.31 19.69 -0.69
CA LEU A 95 3.54 20.21 0.65
C LEU A 95 3.83 19.12 1.70
N PHE A 96 3.64 17.83 1.36
CA PHE A 96 3.86 16.74 2.30
C PHE A 96 5.29 16.72 2.90
N PRO A 97 6.38 16.76 2.12
CA PRO A 97 7.73 16.77 2.68
C PRO A 97 7.99 17.99 3.56
N PHE A 98 7.47 19.16 3.19
CA PHE A 98 7.61 20.38 4.02
C PHE A 98 6.91 20.24 5.37
N ARG A 99 5.75 19.58 5.41
CA ARG A 99 5.04 19.30 6.66
C ARG A 99 5.83 18.35 7.55
N VAL A 100 6.39 17.29 6.99
CA VAL A 100 7.25 16.34 7.74
C VAL A 100 8.44 17.08 8.35
N ILE A 101 9.13 17.90 7.57
CA ILE A 101 10.27 18.72 8.03
C ILE A 101 9.82 19.69 9.14
N ALA A 102 8.74 20.44 8.92
CA ALA A 102 8.24 21.43 9.89
C ALA A 102 7.82 20.78 11.21
N VAL A 103 7.06 19.68 11.15
CA VAL A 103 6.64 18.94 12.37
C VAL A 103 7.86 18.39 13.10
N SER A 104 8.81 17.77 12.41
CA SER A 104 10.04 17.26 13.04
C SER A 104 10.82 18.37 13.72
N PHE A 105 10.94 19.54 13.10
CA PHE A 105 11.62 20.69 13.68
C PHE A 105 10.88 21.25 14.90
N LEU A 106 9.57 21.48 14.81
CA LEU A 106 8.76 22.02 15.90
C LEU A 106 8.76 21.11 17.13
N VAL A 107 8.66 19.78 16.92
CA VAL A 107 8.73 18.81 18.02
C VAL A 107 10.11 18.84 18.67
N SER A 108 11.19 18.86 17.88
CA SER A 108 12.56 18.92 18.40
C SER A 108 12.81 20.20 19.19
N PHE A 109 12.41 21.34 18.63
CA PHE A 109 12.53 22.62 19.29
C PHE A 109 11.72 22.65 20.60
N GLY A 110 10.47 22.19 20.58
CA GLY A 110 9.62 22.15 21.78
C GLY A 110 10.21 21.28 22.89
N VAL A 111 10.71 20.09 22.56
CA VAL A 111 11.35 19.19 23.53
C VAL A 111 12.62 19.81 24.10
N THR A 112 13.50 20.33 23.26
CA THR A 112 14.78 20.88 23.71
C THR A 112 14.60 22.17 24.49
N PHE A 113 13.61 23.00 24.17
CA PHE A 113 13.22 24.16 24.92
C PHE A 113 12.71 23.77 26.32
N ALA A 114 11.78 22.82 26.39
CA ALA A 114 11.21 22.34 27.66
C ALA A 114 12.25 21.69 28.58
N LEU A 115 13.27 21.05 28.04
CA LEU A 115 14.34 20.39 28.79
C LEU A 115 15.58 21.29 29.00
N ASN A 116 15.56 22.50 28.47
CA ASN A 116 16.69 23.46 28.53
C ASN A 116 17.97 22.89 27.89
N LEU A 117 17.84 22.20 26.74
CA LEU A 117 18.91 21.51 26.01
C LEU A 117 19.08 22.06 24.57
N PRO A 118 19.38 23.36 24.37
CA PRO A 118 19.36 23.99 23.05
C PRO A 118 20.31 23.33 22.05
N ASN A 119 21.45 22.81 22.49
CA ASN A 119 22.43 22.12 21.64
C ASN A 119 21.94 20.79 21.10
N MET A 120 20.86 20.22 21.62
CA MET A 120 20.25 18.98 21.17
C MET A 120 19.16 19.17 20.10
N THR A 121 18.83 20.42 19.74
CA THR A 121 17.76 20.69 18.75
C THR A 121 18.08 20.06 17.39
N LEU A 122 19.26 20.26 16.86
CA LEU A 122 19.66 19.70 15.58
C LEU A 122 19.75 18.15 15.59
N PRO A 123 20.43 17.52 16.56
CA PRO A 123 20.45 16.06 16.66
C PRO A 123 19.04 15.45 16.77
N LEU A 124 18.16 16.01 17.59
CA LEU A 124 16.77 15.52 17.72
C LEU A 124 15.95 15.75 16.46
N PHE A 125 16.12 16.88 15.79
CA PHE A 125 15.48 17.14 14.51
C PHE A 125 15.86 16.07 13.47
N LEU A 126 17.15 15.78 13.33
CA LEU A 126 17.61 14.75 12.40
C LEU A 126 17.08 13.37 12.78
N LEU A 127 17.03 13.03 14.05
CA LEU A 127 16.46 11.78 14.54
C LEU A 127 14.97 11.67 14.18
N PHE A 128 14.16 12.68 14.46
CA PHE A 128 12.73 12.68 14.12
C PHE A 128 12.49 12.65 12.62
N LEU A 129 13.31 13.35 11.84
CA LEU A 129 13.24 13.32 10.38
C LEU A 129 13.53 11.92 9.85
N ILE A 130 14.57 11.25 10.34
CA ILE A 130 14.90 9.86 9.97
C ILE A 130 13.74 8.93 10.33
N VAL A 131 13.20 9.02 11.56
CA VAL A 131 12.06 8.22 11.99
C VAL A 131 10.85 8.44 11.07
N ALA A 132 10.56 9.70 10.71
CA ALA A 132 9.46 10.03 9.82
C ALA A 132 9.64 9.49 8.39
N LEU A 133 10.88 9.51 7.87
CA LEU A 133 11.20 8.95 6.55
C LEU A 133 11.08 7.42 6.50
N PHE A 134 11.41 6.75 7.60
CA PHE A 134 11.28 5.28 7.67
C PHE A 134 9.90 4.80 8.14
N TYR A 135 9.05 5.68 8.63
CA TYR A 135 7.72 5.33 9.12
C TYR A 135 6.85 4.60 8.08
N PRO A 136 6.82 4.97 6.79
CA PRO A 136 6.04 4.25 5.78
C PRO A 136 6.42 2.77 5.64
N LYS A 137 7.68 2.42 5.98
CA LYS A 137 8.16 1.04 5.89
C LYS A 137 7.98 0.24 7.18
N TYR A 138 8.19 0.87 8.33
CA TYR A 138 8.27 0.19 9.64
C TYR A 138 7.15 0.57 10.59
N GLY A 139 6.28 1.50 10.22
CA GLY A 139 5.17 1.96 11.03
C GLY A 139 4.13 0.88 11.32
N LYS A 140 3.17 1.23 12.16
CA LYS A 140 2.07 0.35 12.50
C LYS A 140 1.15 0.18 11.29
N SER A 141 0.91 -1.06 10.91
CA SER A 141 0.04 -1.37 9.77
C SER A 141 -1.40 -0.92 10.00
N GLU A 142 -2.04 -0.39 8.95
CA GLU A 142 -3.45 -0.03 8.98
C GLU A 142 -4.32 -1.29 8.89
N ARG A 143 -5.34 -1.35 9.73
CA ARG A 143 -6.33 -2.45 9.74
C ARG A 143 -7.62 -2.09 9.03
N ASP A 144 -7.97 -0.80 9.06
CA ASP A 144 -9.14 -0.29 8.36
C ASP A 144 -8.75 0.10 6.93
N ASN A 145 -8.62 -0.93 6.09
CA ASN A 145 -8.18 -0.82 4.70
C ASN A 145 -9.24 -1.29 3.69
N LEU A 146 -10.50 -1.25 4.07
CA LEU A 146 -11.60 -1.70 3.21
C LEU A 146 -11.60 -0.96 1.87
N ASN A 147 -11.39 0.34 1.89
CA ASN A 147 -11.36 1.19 0.70
C ASN A 147 -10.00 1.18 -0.01
N ASP A 148 -8.88 0.90 0.71
CA ASP A 148 -7.53 0.97 0.17
C ASP A 148 -6.66 -0.26 0.53
N ASN A 149 -6.75 -1.40 -0.17
CA ASN A 149 -7.59 -1.63 -1.36
C ASN A 149 -8.23 -3.02 -1.29
N THR A 150 -8.82 -3.38 -0.15
CA THR A 150 -9.51 -4.67 0.01
C THR A 150 -10.71 -4.76 -0.94
N SER A 151 -11.46 -3.66 -1.11
CA SER A 151 -12.60 -3.60 -2.03
C SER A 151 -12.22 -3.87 -3.48
N GLY A 152 -11.07 -3.35 -3.95
CA GLY A 152 -10.57 -3.61 -5.30
C GLY A 152 -10.25 -5.09 -5.52
N VAL A 153 -9.58 -5.74 -4.56
CA VAL A 153 -9.30 -7.18 -4.64
C VAL A 153 -10.59 -8.01 -4.63
N VAL A 154 -11.56 -7.63 -3.79
CA VAL A 154 -12.88 -8.29 -3.74
C VAL A 154 -13.59 -8.16 -5.08
N ALA A 155 -13.61 -6.96 -5.66
CA ALA A 155 -14.22 -6.73 -6.97
C ALA A 155 -13.60 -7.61 -8.07
N LEU A 156 -12.25 -7.70 -8.11
CA LEU A 156 -11.57 -8.59 -9.07
C LEU A 156 -11.92 -10.06 -8.85
N LEU A 157 -12.01 -10.53 -7.62
CA LEU A 157 -12.41 -11.90 -7.31
C LEU A 157 -13.86 -12.18 -7.71
N GLU A 158 -14.78 -11.23 -7.52
CA GLU A 158 -16.17 -11.40 -7.95
C GLU A 158 -16.27 -11.41 -9.48
N VAL A 159 -15.52 -10.57 -10.19
CA VAL A 159 -15.43 -10.65 -11.66
C VAL A 159 -14.86 -12.02 -12.08
N ALA A 160 -13.79 -12.50 -11.44
CA ALA A 160 -13.20 -13.79 -11.76
C ALA A 160 -14.18 -14.96 -11.55
N LYS A 161 -15.03 -14.91 -10.52
CA LYS A 161 -16.07 -15.92 -10.28
C LYS A 161 -17.17 -15.92 -11.33
N THR A 162 -17.59 -14.73 -11.76
CA THR A 162 -18.74 -14.56 -12.65
C THR A 162 -18.36 -14.60 -14.13
N LEU A 163 -17.07 -14.44 -14.45
CA LEU A 163 -16.60 -14.43 -15.84
C LEU A 163 -16.81 -15.79 -16.52
N THR A 164 -17.63 -15.77 -17.55
CA THR A 164 -17.91 -16.98 -18.32
C THR A 164 -16.66 -17.51 -19.02
N PRO A 165 -16.48 -18.84 -19.16
CA PRO A 165 -15.29 -19.45 -19.78
C PRO A 165 -14.94 -18.88 -21.17
N ARG A 166 -15.94 -18.48 -21.94
CA ARG A 166 -15.77 -17.89 -23.27
C ARG A 166 -14.89 -16.64 -23.28
N TYR A 167 -14.97 -15.81 -22.22
CA TYR A 167 -14.27 -14.52 -22.14
C TYR A 167 -12.98 -14.57 -21.30
N ARG A 168 -12.65 -15.72 -20.71
CA ARG A 168 -11.46 -15.85 -19.86
C ARG A 168 -10.15 -15.58 -20.58
N GLY A 169 -10.09 -15.84 -21.90
CA GLY A 169 -8.93 -15.51 -22.73
C GLY A 169 -8.82 -14.04 -23.15
N GLU A 170 -9.86 -13.24 -22.90
CA GLU A 170 -9.91 -11.82 -23.27
C GLU A 170 -9.59 -10.88 -22.10
N VAL A 171 -9.54 -11.42 -20.88
CA VAL A 171 -9.34 -10.64 -19.65
C VAL A 171 -8.08 -11.09 -18.94
N CYS A 172 -7.25 -10.13 -18.53
CA CYS A 172 -6.12 -10.35 -17.65
C CYS A 172 -6.41 -9.70 -16.28
N PHE A 173 -6.10 -10.41 -15.22
CA PHE A 173 -6.17 -9.89 -13.84
C PHE A 173 -4.76 -9.74 -13.29
#